data_f9902f8e91fac96f58d9400690b9e552
#
_entry.id   f9902f8e91fac96f58d9400690b9e552
#
_cell.length_a   1.000
_cell.length_b   1.000
_cell.length_c   1.000
_cell.angle_alpha   90.00
_cell.angle_beta   90.00
_cell.angle_gamma   90.00
#
_symmetry.space_group_name_H-M   'P 1'
#
loop_
_entity.id
_entity.type
_entity.pdbx_description
1 polymer ?
#
loop_
_entity_poly.entity_id
_entity_poly.type
_entity_poly.pdbx_seq_one_letter_code
_entity_poly.pdbx_strand_id
1 'polypeptide(L)'
;MKNIRNFCIIAHIDHGKSTLADRLLQSTNTISDREMMDQVLDDMDLEREKGITIKSHAIQINYRSKAGENYVLNLIDTPGHVDFSYEVSRALAACEGALLLVDATQGIQAQTISNLYLAIDNDLEIIPVINKIDMDGAMIDEVKDQIIDLIGCKPEDILLASGRTGLGIDAVLEAIVERIPAPKGDPEAPLQALIFDSVFNSFRGIIVYYRILNGALKKGDKVKFVSTGQEYEADEIGILKLKMTERNEVLAGDVGYIITGIKNAKEVKVGDTITLANNANPVAIKGFEEVKPMVFAGIYPVNTDEFEELRDCMEKLQLNDASLTFELETSQALGFGFRCGFLGMLHMEIIQERLEREFNQTVITTVPNVSFIAHTTKGEKIIVNNPTEFPDPVKTDRIEEPYIKAQIITKPDYIGNIMTLCLGKRGILINQSYLTTTRVELIFEMPLTEIVFDFYDKLKSQTRGYASFDYHPLGYRESDIVKMDILLNSDKVDALSALIHRSRAHDFGRKLCEKLKELLPRQQFQIAIQAAIGAKIVARENISAMRKDVTAKCYGGDISRKRKLLEKQKEGKKRMRQIGNVEVPQEAFLAVLKLDD
;
A
#
# COMPACT_ATOMS: atom_id res chain seq x y z
N MET A 1 27.02 7.27 22.51
CA MET A 1 25.91 8.12 22.01
C MET A 1 26.38 9.33 21.19
N LYS A 2 27.36 10.16 21.64
CA LYS A 2 27.74 11.39 20.89
C LYS A 2 28.05 11.19 19.41
N ASN A 3 28.59 10.03 19.04
CA ASN A 3 29.00 9.70 17.68
C ASN A 3 27.99 8.80 16.95
N ILE A 4 26.75 8.69 17.41
CA ILE A 4 25.66 7.97 16.73
C ILE A 4 24.78 8.98 16.00
N ARG A 5 24.33 8.63 14.78
CA ARG A 5 23.34 9.39 13.99
C ARG A 5 22.32 8.41 13.42
N ASN A 6 21.06 8.57 13.83
CA ASN A 6 19.95 7.79 13.26
C ASN A 6 19.20 8.68 12.28
N PHE A 7 19.11 8.27 11.06
CA PHE A 7 18.50 9.06 9.99
C PHE A 7 17.79 8.20 8.97
N CYS A 8 16.89 8.82 8.25
CA CYS A 8 16.17 8.22 7.13
C CYS A 8 16.30 9.07 5.88
N ILE A 9 15.83 8.54 4.75
CA ILE A 9 15.74 9.27 3.48
C ILE A 9 14.27 9.36 3.10
N ILE A 10 13.72 10.56 3.08
CA ILE A 10 12.37 10.84 2.60
C ILE A 10 12.42 11.39 1.18
N ALA A 11 11.62 10.80 0.29
CA ALA A 11 11.64 11.13 -1.12
C ALA A 11 10.29 10.80 -1.77
N HIS A 12 10.02 11.44 -2.90
CA HIS A 12 8.99 10.95 -3.82
C HIS A 12 9.49 9.71 -4.58
N ILE A 13 8.58 8.91 -5.13
CA ILE A 13 8.89 7.78 -6.01
C ILE A 13 9.77 8.29 -7.16
N ASP A 14 10.75 7.50 -7.57
CA ASP A 14 11.71 7.79 -8.65
C ASP A 14 12.66 8.98 -8.41
N HIS A 15 12.67 9.62 -7.24
CA HIS A 15 13.67 10.65 -6.91
C HIS A 15 15.08 10.10 -6.63
N GLY A 16 15.22 8.76 -6.62
CA GLY A 16 16.52 8.08 -6.50
C GLY A 16 16.93 7.78 -5.06
N LYS A 17 15.97 7.51 -4.19
CA LYS A 17 16.18 7.16 -2.77
C LYS A 17 17.10 5.94 -2.63
N SER A 18 16.74 4.78 -3.19
CA SER A 18 17.53 3.53 -3.11
C SER A 18 18.91 3.70 -3.74
N THR A 19 19.01 4.43 -4.87
CA THR A 19 20.31 4.72 -5.51
C THR A 19 21.21 5.59 -4.63
N LEU A 20 20.65 6.56 -3.90
CA LEU A 20 21.41 7.36 -2.94
C LEU A 20 21.87 6.51 -1.76
N ALA A 21 20.97 5.68 -1.21
CA ALA A 21 21.31 4.76 -0.12
C ALA A 21 22.44 3.82 -0.51
N ASP A 22 22.38 3.17 -1.68
CA ASP A 22 23.45 2.34 -2.22
C ASP A 22 24.78 3.08 -2.30
N ARG A 23 24.75 4.35 -2.74
CA ARG A 23 25.94 5.16 -2.87
C ARG A 23 26.55 5.55 -1.51
N LEU A 24 25.72 5.82 -0.50
CA LEU A 24 26.18 6.04 0.88
C LEU A 24 26.87 4.79 1.43
N LEU A 25 26.30 3.60 1.19
CA LEU A 25 26.88 2.32 1.61
C LEU A 25 28.21 2.02 0.91
N GLN A 26 28.31 2.30 -0.37
CA GLN A 26 29.54 2.12 -1.16
C GLN A 26 30.63 3.09 -0.69
N SER A 27 30.33 4.39 -0.56
CA SER A 27 31.30 5.43 -0.19
C SER A 27 31.88 5.22 1.20
N THR A 28 31.16 4.53 2.09
CA THR A 28 31.61 4.19 3.44
C THR A 28 32.26 2.81 3.54
N ASN A 29 32.44 2.12 2.42
CA ASN A 29 32.94 0.72 2.37
C ASN A 29 32.15 -0.24 3.26
N THR A 30 30.86 0.06 3.50
CA THR A 30 29.96 -0.84 4.24
C THR A 30 29.64 -2.07 3.40
N ILE A 31 29.61 -1.90 2.08
CA ILE A 31 29.45 -2.94 1.07
C ILE A 31 30.71 -2.97 0.21
N SER A 32 31.24 -4.17 -0.03
CA SER A 32 32.36 -4.34 -0.96
C SER A 32 31.90 -4.22 -2.42
N ASP A 33 32.77 -3.76 -3.33
CA ASP A 33 32.46 -3.66 -4.77
C ASP A 33 31.99 -4.99 -5.39
N ARG A 34 32.33 -6.13 -4.77
CA ARG A 34 31.92 -7.47 -5.22
C ARG A 34 30.50 -7.87 -4.77
N GLU A 35 30.04 -7.29 -3.69
CA GLU A 35 28.69 -7.51 -3.11
C GLU A 35 27.71 -6.44 -3.57
N MET A 36 28.21 -5.41 -4.27
CA MET A 36 27.39 -4.32 -4.78
C MET A 36 26.47 -4.83 -5.88
N MET A 37 25.19 -4.64 -5.68
CA MET A 37 24.12 -4.82 -6.66
C MET A 37 23.23 -3.58 -6.62
N ASP A 38 22.48 -3.35 -7.66
CA ASP A 38 21.52 -2.23 -7.67
C ASP A 38 20.44 -2.49 -6.63
N GLN A 39 20.06 -1.45 -5.86
CA GLN A 39 19.03 -1.50 -4.83
C GLN A 39 19.30 -2.59 -3.76
N VAL A 40 20.50 -2.52 -3.16
CA VAL A 40 20.94 -3.51 -2.16
C VAL A 40 20.02 -3.61 -0.94
N LEU A 41 19.35 -2.52 -0.55
CA LEU A 41 18.42 -2.49 0.56
C LEU A 41 17.02 -3.01 0.20
N ASP A 42 16.68 -3.08 -1.09
CA ASP A 42 15.42 -3.63 -1.55
C ASP A 42 15.54 -5.17 -1.63
N ASP A 43 15.22 -5.86 -0.56
CA ASP A 43 15.43 -7.31 -0.41
C ASP A 43 14.45 -8.15 -1.25
N MET A 44 13.29 -7.60 -1.58
CA MET A 44 12.26 -8.30 -2.35
C MET A 44 12.45 -8.08 -3.86
N ASP A 45 12.35 -9.15 -4.65
CA ASP A 45 12.34 -9.03 -6.12
C ASP A 45 11.23 -8.08 -6.62
N LEU A 46 10.11 -8.07 -5.91
CA LEU A 46 8.97 -7.20 -6.19
C LEU A 46 9.29 -5.71 -6.00
N GLU A 47 10.09 -5.34 -5.00
CA GLU A 47 10.57 -3.97 -4.78
C GLU A 47 11.41 -3.50 -5.96
N ARG A 48 12.34 -4.35 -6.42
CA ARG A 48 13.21 -4.05 -7.56
C ARG A 48 12.45 -3.93 -8.87
N GLU A 49 11.46 -4.81 -9.12
CA GLU A 49 10.64 -4.76 -10.32
C GLU A 49 9.73 -3.52 -10.38
N LYS A 50 9.11 -3.18 -9.26
CA LYS A 50 8.22 -2.00 -9.18
C LYS A 50 8.98 -0.69 -8.96
N GLY A 51 10.28 -0.75 -8.62
CA GLY A 51 11.10 0.43 -8.32
C GLY A 51 10.68 1.17 -7.06
N ILE A 52 10.05 0.48 -6.11
CA ILE A 52 9.54 1.07 -4.86
C ILE A 52 10.02 0.25 -3.67
N THR A 53 10.39 0.90 -2.60
CA THR A 53 10.61 0.26 -1.30
C THR A 53 9.24 -0.02 -0.67
N ILE A 54 8.98 -1.27 -0.34
CA ILE A 54 7.73 -1.74 0.30
C ILE A 54 7.95 -1.80 1.81
N LYS A 55 9.10 -2.33 2.23
CA LYS A 55 9.42 -2.57 3.63
C LYS A 55 10.60 -1.72 4.10
N SER A 56 10.51 -1.19 5.31
CA SER A 56 11.61 -0.43 5.91
C SER A 56 12.78 -1.35 6.24
N HIS A 57 13.99 -0.95 5.88
CA HIS A 57 15.22 -1.63 6.22
C HIS A 57 16.12 -0.71 7.05
N ALA A 58 16.74 -1.25 8.08
CA ALA A 58 17.71 -0.52 8.87
C ALA A 58 19.11 -1.10 8.64
N ILE A 59 20.10 -0.23 8.44
CA ILE A 59 21.50 -0.65 8.27
C ILE A 59 22.44 0.28 9.01
N GLN A 60 23.39 -0.32 9.73
CA GLN A 60 24.44 0.40 10.43
C GLN A 60 25.67 0.58 9.54
N ILE A 61 26.09 1.83 9.43
CA ILE A 61 27.23 2.31 8.62
C ILE A 61 28.29 2.84 9.58
N ASN A 62 29.55 2.45 9.39
CA ASN A 62 30.67 3.08 10.07
C ASN A 62 31.27 4.16 9.17
N TYR A 63 31.36 5.38 9.68
CA TYR A 63 31.88 6.51 8.93
C TYR A 63 33.00 7.22 9.71
N ARG A 64 34.06 7.56 9.03
CA ARG A 64 35.12 8.41 9.58
C ARG A 64 35.04 9.80 8.94
N SER A 65 34.70 10.79 9.77
CA SER A 65 34.56 12.19 9.31
C SER A 65 35.90 12.77 8.81
N LYS A 66 35.82 13.86 8.07
CA LYS A 66 37.02 14.61 7.65
C LYS A 66 37.83 15.14 8.84
N ALA A 67 37.20 15.37 9.97
CA ALA A 67 37.85 15.71 11.23
C ALA A 67 38.61 14.53 11.87
N GLY A 68 38.48 13.32 11.33
CA GLY A 68 39.13 12.10 11.80
C GLY A 68 38.37 11.35 12.90
N GLU A 69 37.19 11.80 13.29
CA GLU A 69 36.33 11.13 14.28
C GLU A 69 35.55 9.97 13.66
N ASN A 70 35.33 8.91 14.44
CA ASN A 70 34.56 7.77 14.00
C ASN A 70 33.10 7.93 14.43
N TYR A 71 32.17 7.75 13.51
CA TYR A 71 30.74 7.80 13.73
C TYR A 71 30.07 6.47 13.35
N VAL A 72 28.96 6.21 14.00
CA VAL A 72 28.01 5.15 13.69
C VAL A 72 26.76 5.82 13.11
N LEU A 73 26.48 5.53 11.85
CA LEU A 73 25.32 6.06 11.14
C LEU A 73 24.32 4.93 10.97
N ASN A 74 23.13 5.05 11.53
CA ASN A 74 22.05 4.09 11.31
C ASN A 74 21.09 4.68 10.26
N LEU A 75 21.14 4.16 9.06
CA LEU A 75 20.18 4.49 8.00
C LEU A 75 18.96 3.60 8.15
N ILE A 76 17.78 4.22 8.28
CA ILE A 76 16.50 3.54 8.25
C ILE A 76 15.83 3.91 6.92
N ASP A 77 15.81 2.97 5.98
CA ASP A 77 15.17 3.17 4.68
C ASP A 77 13.66 3.19 4.81
N THR A 78 12.97 4.07 4.09
CA THR A 78 11.54 4.30 4.19
C THR A 78 10.85 4.07 2.85
N PRO A 79 9.62 3.51 2.82
CA PRO A 79 8.81 3.53 1.61
C PRO A 79 8.56 4.96 1.11
N GLY A 80 8.35 5.11 -0.20
CA GLY A 80 8.04 6.42 -0.80
C GLY A 80 6.56 6.60 -1.16
N HIS A 81 5.74 5.54 -1.12
CA HIS A 81 4.36 5.57 -1.61
C HIS A 81 3.35 5.91 -0.50
N VAL A 82 2.26 6.60 -0.87
CA VAL A 82 1.20 7.02 0.07
C VAL A 82 0.56 5.86 0.84
N ASP A 83 0.37 4.70 0.21
CA ASP A 83 -0.19 3.52 0.86
C ASP A 83 0.66 3.04 2.05
N PHE A 84 1.96 3.37 2.06
CA PHE A 84 2.91 2.99 3.10
C PHE A 84 3.29 4.14 4.04
N SER A 85 2.47 5.21 4.10
CA SER A 85 2.71 6.35 5.00
C SER A 85 2.86 5.95 6.46
N TYR A 86 2.26 4.83 6.85
CA TYR A 86 2.38 4.26 8.18
C TYR A 86 3.78 3.69 8.46
N GLU A 87 4.37 2.94 7.53
CA GLU A 87 5.76 2.48 7.61
C GLU A 87 6.72 3.66 7.66
N VAL A 88 6.45 4.71 6.87
CA VAL A 88 7.22 5.96 6.92
C VAL A 88 7.18 6.55 8.32
N SER A 89 6.01 6.73 8.91
CA SER A 89 5.85 7.30 10.26
C SER A 89 6.61 6.52 11.33
N ARG A 90 6.63 5.19 11.24
CA ARG A 90 7.38 4.32 12.17
C ARG A 90 8.90 4.51 12.03
N ALA A 91 9.38 4.53 10.80
CA ALA A 91 10.80 4.74 10.52
C ALA A 91 11.26 6.12 10.99
N LEU A 92 10.46 7.17 10.76
CA LEU A 92 10.73 8.53 11.22
C LEU A 92 10.84 8.60 12.74
N ALA A 93 9.96 7.95 13.49
CA ALA A 93 10.00 7.94 14.96
C ALA A 93 11.26 7.27 15.54
N ALA A 94 11.98 6.47 14.73
CA ALA A 94 13.25 5.87 15.13
C ALA A 94 14.47 6.72 14.77
N CYS A 95 14.29 7.92 14.17
CA CYS A 95 15.35 8.79 13.68
C CYS A 95 15.45 10.10 14.48
N GLU A 96 16.59 10.77 14.36
CA GLU A 96 16.83 12.17 14.78
C GLU A 96 16.89 13.12 13.59
N GLY A 97 17.06 12.63 12.37
CA GLY A 97 17.12 13.46 11.18
C GLY A 97 16.64 12.75 9.92
N ALA A 98 16.31 13.54 8.90
CA ALA A 98 15.88 13.05 7.61
C ALA A 98 16.59 13.78 6.46
N LEU A 99 17.06 13.03 5.46
CA LEU A 99 17.47 13.59 4.19
C LEU A 99 16.22 13.81 3.33
N LEU A 100 15.90 15.06 3.03
CA LEU A 100 14.82 15.41 2.11
C LEU A 100 15.38 15.40 0.68
N LEU A 101 15.10 14.32 -0.05
CA LEU A 101 15.64 14.11 -1.39
C LEU A 101 14.68 14.63 -2.47
N VAL A 102 15.16 15.57 -3.29
CA VAL A 102 14.39 16.16 -4.39
C VAL A 102 15.13 15.95 -5.70
N ASP A 103 14.44 15.45 -6.71
CA ASP A 103 14.98 15.28 -8.07
C ASP A 103 15.14 16.63 -8.77
N ALA A 104 16.35 16.94 -9.25
CA ALA A 104 16.67 18.17 -9.97
C ALA A 104 15.85 18.38 -11.25
N THR A 105 15.29 17.32 -11.83
CA THR A 105 14.50 17.37 -13.08
C THR A 105 13.01 17.49 -12.85
N GLN A 106 12.53 17.06 -11.66
CA GLN A 106 11.10 17.02 -11.34
C GLN A 106 10.70 18.09 -10.30
N GLY A 107 11.63 18.48 -9.40
CA GLY A 107 11.34 19.37 -8.28
C GLY A 107 10.46 18.74 -7.21
N ILE A 108 9.83 19.55 -6.38
CA ILE A 108 8.97 19.11 -5.28
C ILE A 108 7.70 18.47 -5.81
N GLN A 109 7.33 17.32 -5.19
CA GLN A 109 6.14 16.52 -5.52
C GLN A 109 5.24 16.36 -4.27
N ALA A 110 3.99 15.90 -4.45
CA ALA A 110 3.02 15.80 -3.36
C ALA A 110 3.54 14.95 -2.18
N GLN A 111 4.11 13.77 -2.44
CA GLN A 111 4.67 12.90 -1.40
C GLN A 111 5.89 13.51 -0.71
N THR A 112 6.66 14.37 -1.40
CA THR A 112 7.76 15.12 -0.77
C THR A 112 7.22 16.00 0.36
N ILE A 113 6.11 16.69 0.12
CA ILE A 113 5.47 17.58 1.09
C ILE A 113 4.89 16.77 2.26
N SER A 114 4.14 15.71 1.97
CA SER A 114 3.52 14.89 3.02
C SER A 114 4.54 14.22 3.92
N ASN A 115 5.61 13.65 3.35
CA ASN A 115 6.67 13.03 4.12
C ASN A 115 7.47 14.07 4.92
N LEU A 116 7.65 15.28 4.39
CA LEU A 116 8.27 16.38 5.11
C LEU A 116 7.45 16.77 6.36
N TYR A 117 6.13 16.90 6.24
CA TYR A 117 5.28 17.21 7.40
C TYR A 117 5.34 16.10 8.45
N LEU A 118 5.33 14.82 8.04
CA LEU A 118 5.52 13.71 8.97
C LEU A 118 6.88 13.77 9.68
N ALA A 119 7.95 14.21 9.00
CA ALA A 119 9.26 14.37 9.60
C ALA A 119 9.30 15.55 10.59
N ILE A 120 8.64 16.65 10.27
CA ILE A 120 8.50 17.83 11.17
C ILE A 120 7.67 17.45 12.41
N ASP A 121 6.57 16.71 12.25
CA ASP A 121 5.73 16.26 13.36
C ASP A 121 6.49 15.32 14.33
N ASN A 122 7.53 14.64 13.83
CA ASN A 122 8.44 13.83 14.63
C ASN A 122 9.68 14.62 15.15
N ASP A 123 9.73 15.95 14.98
CA ASP A 123 10.82 16.83 15.45
C ASP A 123 12.19 16.46 14.86
N LEU A 124 12.24 16.02 13.59
CA LEU A 124 13.47 15.61 12.92
C LEU A 124 14.22 16.82 12.33
N GLU A 125 15.56 16.77 12.41
CA GLU A 125 16.41 17.69 11.64
C GLU A 125 16.35 17.35 10.15
N ILE A 126 15.99 18.34 9.31
CA ILE A 126 15.81 18.15 7.87
C ILE A 126 17.04 18.63 7.11
N ILE A 127 17.67 17.76 6.35
CA ILE A 127 18.77 18.09 5.44
C ILE A 127 18.28 17.98 4.00
N PRO A 128 18.08 19.11 3.29
CA PRO A 128 17.65 19.07 1.90
C PRO A 128 18.80 18.68 0.97
N VAL A 129 18.51 17.74 0.06
CA VAL A 129 19.45 17.22 -0.94
C VAL A 129 18.78 17.23 -2.31
N ILE A 130 19.35 17.96 -3.26
CA ILE A 130 18.95 17.91 -4.68
C ILE A 130 19.74 16.81 -5.36
N ASN A 131 19.05 15.79 -5.84
CA ASN A 131 19.63 14.63 -6.52
C ASN A 131 19.51 14.74 -8.04
N LYS A 132 20.23 13.85 -8.75
CA LYS A 132 20.26 13.75 -10.23
C LYS A 132 20.78 15.04 -10.91
N ILE A 133 21.70 15.73 -10.28
CA ILE A 133 22.32 16.96 -10.85
C ILE A 133 23.17 16.69 -12.09
N ASP A 134 23.43 15.41 -12.39
CA ASP A 134 24.13 14.92 -13.57
C ASP A 134 23.24 14.82 -14.82
N MET A 135 21.94 15.03 -14.70
CA MET A 135 20.99 14.96 -15.80
C MET A 135 20.95 16.26 -16.61
N ASP A 136 20.89 16.15 -17.94
CA ASP A 136 20.83 17.31 -18.85
C ASP A 136 19.63 18.25 -18.61
N GLY A 137 18.56 17.71 -18.01
CA GLY A 137 17.34 18.46 -17.68
C GLY A 137 17.28 19.02 -16.25
N ALA A 138 18.41 19.04 -15.51
CA ALA A 138 18.46 19.49 -14.13
C ALA A 138 18.20 20.99 -13.99
N MET A 139 17.18 21.36 -13.20
CA MET A 139 16.75 22.74 -12.92
C MET A 139 17.16 23.14 -11.50
N ILE A 140 18.47 23.11 -11.22
CA ILE A 140 19.02 23.23 -9.86
C ILE A 140 18.55 24.49 -9.15
N ASP A 141 18.62 25.66 -9.80
CA ASP A 141 18.26 26.93 -9.17
C ASP A 141 16.76 27.03 -8.88
N GLU A 142 15.91 26.56 -9.82
CA GLU A 142 14.46 26.50 -9.63
C GLU A 142 14.07 25.56 -8.47
N VAL A 143 14.72 24.40 -8.38
CA VAL A 143 14.45 23.43 -7.30
C VAL A 143 14.96 23.92 -5.96
N LYS A 144 16.08 24.70 -5.92
CA LYS A 144 16.52 25.39 -4.70
C LYS A 144 15.48 26.37 -4.20
N ASP A 145 14.95 27.21 -5.10
CA ASP A 145 13.92 28.18 -4.73
C ASP A 145 12.67 27.47 -4.18
N GLN A 146 12.23 26.37 -4.80
CA GLN A 146 11.12 25.57 -4.29
C GLN A 146 11.38 25.03 -2.87
N ILE A 147 12.58 24.55 -2.59
CA ILE A 147 12.95 24.02 -1.28
C ILE A 147 12.99 25.16 -0.24
N ILE A 148 13.57 26.31 -0.60
CA ILE A 148 13.62 27.48 0.28
C ILE A 148 12.21 27.95 0.64
N ASP A 149 11.32 28.03 -0.34
CA ASP A 149 9.92 28.43 -0.12
C ASP A 149 9.17 27.42 0.78
N LEU A 150 9.50 26.14 0.66
CA LEU A 150 8.83 25.08 1.41
C LEU A 150 9.27 24.98 2.88
N ILE A 151 10.59 25.05 3.15
CA ILE A 151 11.14 24.77 4.50
C ILE A 151 11.80 26.01 5.14
N GLY A 152 11.97 27.12 4.40
CA GLY A 152 12.56 28.35 4.93
C GLY A 152 14.06 28.26 5.21
N CYS A 153 14.79 27.30 4.61
CA CYS A 153 16.23 27.12 4.80
C CYS A 153 17.04 28.15 3.99
N LYS A 154 18.34 28.26 4.30
CA LYS A 154 19.24 29.08 3.50
C LYS A 154 19.73 28.34 2.26
N PRO A 155 20.05 29.03 1.15
CA PRO A 155 20.56 28.39 -0.08
C PRO A 155 21.81 27.53 0.14
N GLU A 156 22.69 27.92 1.07
CA GLU A 156 23.91 27.19 1.44
C GLU A 156 23.63 25.89 2.20
N ASP A 157 22.46 25.73 2.78
CA ASP A 157 22.06 24.52 3.51
C ASP A 157 21.65 23.38 2.57
N ILE A 158 21.36 23.70 1.31
CA ILE A 158 20.90 22.73 0.31
C ILE A 158 22.10 22.05 -0.34
N LEU A 159 22.16 20.73 -0.22
CA LEU A 159 23.23 19.92 -0.77
C LEU A 159 22.90 19.49 -2.21
N LEU A 160 23.93 19.39 -3.03
CA LEU A 160 23.82 18.92 -4.41
C LEU A 160 24.48 17.56 -4.53
N ALA A 161 23.76 16.56 -5.05
CA ALA A 161 24.26 15.21 -5.17
C ALA A 161 23.80 14.51 -6.47
N SER A 162 24.55 13.48 -6.83
CA SER A 162 24.13 12.48 -7.80
C SER A 162 24.38 11.09 -7.24
N GLY A 163 23.33 10.40 -6.87
CA GLY A 163 23.41 9.01 -6.44
C GLY A 163 24.02 8.12 -7.51
N ARG A 164 23.79 8.41 -8.79
CA ARG A 164 24.34 7.65 -9.93
C ARG A 164 25.85 7.81 -10.07
N THR A 165 26.36 9.02 -10.04
CA THR A 165 27.79 9.31 -10.30
C THR A 165 28.65 9.36 -9.04
N GLY A 166 28.02 9.50 -7.86
CA GLY A 166 28.70 9.70 -6.57
C GLY A 166 29.11 11.14 -6.28
N LEU A 167 28.78 12.09 -7.16
CA LEU A 167 29.07 13.50 -6.94
C LEU A 167 28.33 14.02 -5.73
N GLY A 168 29.00 14.74 -4.84
CA GLY A 168 28.41 15.38 -3.65
C GLY A 168 28.15 14.47 -2.46
N ILE A 169 28.39 13.16 -2.56
CA ILE A 169 28.07 12.19 -1.49
C ILE A 169 28.87 12.45 -0.22
N ASP A 170 30.16 12.82 -0.34
CA ASP A 170 30.98 13.16 0.82
C ASP A 170 30.43 14.37 1.60
N ALA A 171 29.85 15.34 0.88
CA ALA A 171 29.19 16.49 1.52
C ALA A 171 27.93 16.07 2.26
N VAL A 172 27.16 15.13 1.72
CA VAL A 172 25.98 14.57 2.38
C VAL A 172 26.38 13.82 3.66
N LEU A 173 27.41 12.97 3.61
CA LEU A 173 27.91 12.25 4.79
C LEU A 173 28.43 13.19 5.89
N GLU A 174 29.16 14.26 5.55
CA GLU A 174 29.61 15.26 6.53
C GLU A 174 28.41 16.01 7.11
N ALA A 175 27.43 16.41 6.29
CA ALA A 175 26.24 17.10 6.78
C ALA A 175 25.41 16.23 7.75
N ILE A 176 25.30 14.92 7.52
CA ILE A 176 24.66 13.98 8.45
C ILE A 176 25.36 14.06 9.82
N VAL A 177 26.68 14.02 9.85
CA VAL A 177 27.47 14.04 11.09
C VAL A 177 27.37 15.39 11.81
N GLU A 178 27.41 16.49 11.06
CA GLU A 178 27.45 17.86 11.60
C GLU A 178 26.07 18.36 12.05
N ARG A 179 25.00 18.07 11.27
CA ARG A 179 23.68 18.67 11.49
C ARG A 179 22.74 17.78 12.28
N ILE A 180 22.71 16.48 12.02
CA ILE A 180 21.82 15.58 12.75
C ILE A 180 22.28 15.48 14.20
N PRO A 181 21.40 15.74 15.19
CA PRO A 181 21.78 15.64 16.60
C PRO A 181 22.07 14.18 16.98
N ALA A 182 22.90 14.01 17.99
CA ALA A 182 23.09 12.71 18.60
C ALA A 182 21.78 12.25 19.31
N PRO A 183 21.51 10.92 19.38
CA PRO A 183 20.37 10.40 20.10
C PRO A 183 20.32 10.94 21.54
N LYS A 184 19.13 11.35 21.97
CA LYS A 184 18.87 11.71 23.37
C LYS A 184 18.57 10.43 24.15
N GLY A 185 19.05 10.32 25.37
CA GLY A 185 18.77 9.17 26.23
C GLY A 185 19.84 8.99 27.30
N ASP A 186 19.54 8.16 28.29
CA ASP A 186 20.43 7.84 29.40
C ASP A 186 20.71 6.33 29.42
N PRO A 187 21.97 5.90 29.19
CA PRO A 187 22.34 4.47 29.26
C PRO A 187 22.16 3.83 30.62
N GLU A 188 22.18 4.61 31.72
CA GLU A 188 22.00 4.15 33.09
C GLU A 188 20.53 4.09 33.54
N ALA A 189 19.62 4.65 32.75
CA ALA A 189 18.19 4.61 33.03
C ALA A 189 17.60 3.21 32.78
N PRO A 190 16.39 2.92 33.27
CA PRO A 190 15.69 1.67 32.93
C PRO A 190 15.51 1.50 31.43
N LEU A 191 15.65 0.25 30.94
CA LEU A 191 15.50 -0.04 29.50
C LEU A 191 14.16 0.43 28.96
N GLN A 192 14.22 1.19 27.90
CA GLN A 192 13.08 1.56 27.04
C GLN A 192 13.52 1.44 25.58
N ALA A 193 13.01 0.45 24.88
CA ALA A 193 13.24 0.26 23.45
C ALA A 193 11.93 0.30 22.69
N LEU A 194 11.87 1.09 21.62
CA LEU A 194 10.71 1.22 20.74
C LEU A 194 10.80 0.16 19.64
N ILE A 195 9.75 -0.63 19.47
CA ILE A 195 9.62 -1.56 18.33
C ILE A 195 9.14 -0.76 17.14
N PHE A 196 9.95 -0.66 16.09
CA PHE A 196 9.53 0.04 14.87
C PHE A 196 9.17 -0.92 13.72
N ASP A 197 9.65 -2.18 13.74
CA ASP A 197 9.27 -3.20 12.75
C ASP A 197 9.48 -4.62 13.30
N SER A 198 8.97 -5.64 12.56
CA SER A 198 9.22 -7.04 12.85
C SER A 198 9.16 -7.91 11.58
N VAL A 199 9.92 -9.00 11.59
CA VAL A 199 9.98 -9.98 10.49
C VAL A 199 9.86 -11.39 11.03
N PHE A 200 9.02 -12.19 10.40
CA PHE A 200 8.94 -13.61 10.71
C PHE A 200 10.01 -14.41 9.95
N ASN A 201 10.72 -15.24 10.68
CA ASN A 201 11.66 -16.21 10.13
C ASN A 201 11.22 -17.61 10.56
N SER A 202 11.07 -18.54 9.61
CA SER A 202 10.58 -19.91 9.88
C SER A 202 11.44 -20.70 10.87
N PHE A 203 12.73 -20.37 11.00
CA PHE A 203 13.67 -21.06 11.87
C PHE A 203 13.86 -20.35 13.22
N ARG A 204 13.80 -19.01 13.25
CA ARG A 204 14.14 -18.17 14.40
C ARG A 204 12.91 -17.58 15.11
N GLY A 205 11.71 -17.74 14.53
CA GLY A 205 10.50 -17.07 15.00
C GLY A 205 10.45 -15.61 14.58
N ILE A 206 9.83 -14.75 15.38
CA ILE A 206 9.72 -13.32 15.09
C ILE A 206 11.00 -12.62 15.51
N ILE A 207 11.60 -11.91 14.55
CA ILE A 207 12.74 -11.02 14.75
C ILE A 207 12.16 -9.62 14.90
N VAL A 208 12.36 -9.00 16.05
CA VAL A 208 11.83 -7.68 16.36
C VAL A 208 12.92 -6.64 16.16
N TYR A 209 12.64 -5.60 15.36
CA TYR A 209 13.53 -4.47 15.17
C TYR A 209 13.18 -3.36 16.15
N TYR A 210 14.19 -2.88 16.85
CA TYR A 210 14.02 -1.88 17.88
C TYR A 210 15.03 -0.75 17.78
N ARG A 211 14.67 0.36 18.40
CA ARG A 211 15.55 1.44 18.77
C ARG A 211 15.57 1.59 20.29
N ILE A 212 16.75 1.59 20.89
CA ILE A 212 16.90 1.84 22.33
C ILE A 212 16.90 3.35 22.58
N LEU A 213 15.91 3.83 23.34
CA LEU A 213 15.82 5.20 23.78
C LEU A 213 16.58 5.42 25.09
N ASN A 214 16.40 4.53 26.07
CA ASN A 214 17.06 4.58 27.35
C ASN A 214 17.55 3.20 27.78
N GLY A 215 18.58 3.18 28.63
CA GLY A 215 19.09 1.97 29.24
C GLY A 215 19.98 1.15 28.34
N ALA A 216 20.15 -0.10 28.70
CA ALA A 216 20.93 -1.11 28.02
C ALA A 216 20.18 -2.44 27.99
N LEU A 217 20.42 -3.23 26.95
CA LEU A 217 19.90 -4.58 26.79
C LEU A 217 21.06 -5.54 26.56
N LYS A 218 21.08 -6.65 27.35
CA LYS A 218 22.07 -7.70 27.25
C LYS A 218 21.47 -8.99 26.75
N LYS A 219 22.27 -9.79 26.08
CA LYS A 219 21.89 -11.15 25.72
C LYS A 219 21.58 -11.96 26.99
N GLY A 220 20.44 -12.68 26.96
CA GLY A 220 19.94 -13.46 28.09
C GLY A 220 19.10 -12.65 29.10
N ASP A 221 18.93 -11.34 28.91
CA ASP A 221 18.03 -10.55 29.76
C ASP A 221 16.58 -11.01 29.58
N LYS A 222 15.83 -11.01 30.69
CA LYS A 222 14.37 -11.15 30.62
C LYS A 222 13.74 -9.83 30.31
N VAL A 223 13.11 -9.76 29.15
CA VAL A 223 12.42 -8.56 28.62
C VAL A 223 10.91 -8.72 28.74
N LYS A 224 10.23 -7.59 28.87
CA LYS A 224 8.77 -7.50 28.91
C LYS A 224 8.28 -6.56 27.83
N PHE A 225 7.28 -7.00 27.08
CA PHE A 225 6.54 -6.20 26.11
C PHE A 225 5.41 -5.48 26.87
N VAL A 226 5.45 -4.16 26.90
CA VAL A 226 4.60 -3.37 27.81
C VAL A 226 3.11 -3.50 27.48
N SER A 227 2.76 -3.52 26.17
CA SER A 227 1.35 -3.57 25.74
C SER A 227 0.68 -4.91 26.01
N THR A 228 1.43 -6.02 25.85
CA THR A 228 0.91 -7.38 26.04
C THR A 228 1.17 -7.92 27.44
N GLY A 229 2.12 -7.32 28.17
CA GLY A 229 2.55 -7.78 29.49
C GLY A 229 3.34 -9.10 29.46
N GLN A 230 3.61 -9.66 28.28
CA GLN A 230 4.32 -10.93 28.13
C GLN A 230 5.81 -10.75 28.35
N GLU A 231 6.45 -11.78 28.94
CA GLU A 231 7.87 -11.80 29.25
C GLU A 231 8.58 -12.89 28.47
N TYR A 232 9.76 -12.56 27.94
CA TYR A 232 10.58 -13.43 27.11
C TYR A 232 12.06 -13.29 27.51
N GLU A 233 12.87 -14.27 27.15
CA GLU A 233 14.32 -14.17 27.21
C GLU A 233 14.88 -13.61 25.91
N ALA A 234 15.85 -12.72 25.97
CA ALA A 234 16.57 -12.18 24.83
C ALA A 234 17.61 -13.21 24.36
N ASP A 235 17.19 -14.22 23.57
CA ASP A 235 18.05 -15.31 23.10
C ASP A 235 19.22 -14.79 22.26
N GLU A 236 18.94 -13.82 21.40
CA GLU A 236 19.92 -13.14 20.55
C GLU A 236 19.56 -11.66 20.44
N ILE A 237 20.57 -10.81 20.56
CA ILE A 237 20.46 -9.37 20.30
C ILE A 237 21.59 -8.93 19.39
N GLY A 238 21.40 -7.85 18.64
CA GLY A 238 22.47 -7.35 17.79
C GLY A 238 22.09 -6.12 17.00
N ILE A 239 22.95 -5.81 16.06
CA ILE A 239 22.85 -4.68 15.14
C ILE A 239 22.57 -5.16 13.72
N LEU A 240 21.95 -4.29 12.93
CA LEU A 240 21.63 -4.54 11.54
C LEU A 240 22.75 -4.00 10.66
N LYS A 241 23.53 -4.88 10.08
CA LYS A 241 24.40 -4.63 8.92
C LYS A 241 23.78 -5.28 7.70
N LEU A 242 24.52 -5.50 6.62
CA LEU A 242 24.05 -6.35 5.51
C LEU A 242 23.54 -7.71 6.00
N LYS A 243 24.15 -8.21 7.06
CA LYS A 243 23.68 -9.40 7.80
C LYS A 243 23.54 -9.03 9.26
N MET A 244 22.56 -9.61 9.91
CA MET A 244 22.39 -9.48 11.37
C MET A 244 23.72 -9.83 12.06
N THR A 245 24.20 -8.94 12.91
CA THR A 245 25.46 -9.09 13.63
C THR A 245 25.18 -9.13 15.11
N GLU A 246 25.37 -10.29 15.72
CA GLU A 246 25.14 -10.52 17.13
C GLU A 246 26.04 -9.63 18.02
N ARG A 247 25.49 -9.17 19.13
CA ARG A 247 26.15 -8.40 20.18
C ARG A 247 25.81 -8.97 21.55
N ASN A 248 26.72 -8.83 22.52
CA ASN A 248 26.45 -9.19 23.91
C ASN A 248 25.65 -8.11 24.63
N GLU A 249 25.77 -6.86 24.20
CA GLU A 249 25.13 -5.70 24.80
C GLU A 249 24.87 -4.64 23.72
N VAL A 250 23.75 -3.94 23.85
CA VAL A 250 23.36 -2.78 23.05
C VAL A 250 22.87 -1.67 24.00
N LEU A 251 23.13 -0.42 23.65
CA LEU A 251 22.96 0.73 24.52
C LEU A 251 21.96 1.75 23.96
N ALA A 252 21.54 2.69 24.81
CA ALA A 252 20.74 3.83 24.37
C ALA A 252 21.34 4.49 23.11
N GLY A 253 20.48 4.76 22.12
CA GLY A 253 20.85 5.28 20.80
C GLY A 253 21.08 4.23 19.73
N ASP A 254 21.28 2.95 20.07
CA ASP A 254 21.47 1.88 19.10
C ASP A 254 20.14 1.48 18.43
N VAL A 255 20.24 1.16 17.15
CA VAL A 255 19.21 0.50 16.35
C VAL A 255 19.64 -0.93 16.09
N GLY A 256 18.75 -1.89 16.35
CA GLY A 256 19.12 -3.28 16.27
C GLY A 256 17.93 -4.23 16.25
N TYR A 257 18.22 -5.51 16.55
CA TYR A 257 17.23 -6.57 16.57
C TYR A 257 17.32 -7.42 17.85
N ILE A 258 16.19 -8.03 18.19
CA ILE A 258 16.08 -9.03 19.25
C ILE A 258 15.32 -10.25 18.72
N ILE A 259 15.77 -11.43 19.10
CA ILE A 259 15.12 -12.72 18.88
C ILE A 259 14.80 -13.30 20.25
N THR A 260 13.53 -13.67 20.42
CA THR A 260 12.98 -14.16 21.71
C THR A 260 12.23 -15.46 21.54
N GLY A 261 12.32 -16.11 20.36
CA GLY A 261 11.61 -17.36 20.06
C GLY A 261 10.09 -17.23 19.94
N ILE A 262 9.53 -16.03 19.90
CA ILE A 262 8.09 -15.78 19.71
C ILE A 262 7.66 -16.30 18.33
N LYS A 263 6.55 -17.04 18.27
CA LYS A 263 5.99 -17.60 17.04
C LYS A 263 4.64 -17.01 16.65
N ASN A 264 3.99 -16.31 17.57
CA ASN A 264 2.66 -15.76 17.35
C ASN A 264 2.73 -14.22 17.16
N ALA A 265 2.29 -13.73 16.00
CA ALA A 265 2.29 -12.30 15.67
C ALA A 265 1.51 -11.43 16.66
N LYS A 266 0.47 -11.97 17.27
CA LYS A 266 -0.37 -11.22 18.22
C LYS A 266 0.37 -10.85 19.52
N GLU A 267 1.51 -11.47 19.77
CA GLU A 267 2.34 -11.21 20.95
C GLU A 267 3.34 -10.07 20.76
N VAL A 268 3.56 -9.64 19.49
CA VAL A 268 4.43 -8.51 19.13
C VAL A 268 3.61 -7.46 18.43
N LYS A 269 3.55 -6.26 19.02
CA LYS A 269 2.92 -5.12 18.37
C LYS A 269 3.99 -4.09 17.98
N VAL A 270 3.98 -3.67 16.72
CA VAL A 270 4.82 -2.55 16.29
C VAL A 270 4.34 -1.28 16.99
N GLY A 271 5.28 -0.48 17.49
CA GLY A 271 4.98 0.68 18.35
C GLY A 271 4.94 0.34 19.85
N ASP A 272 5.10 -0.94 20.23
CA ASP A 272 5.20 -1.31 21.63
C ASP A 272 6.58 -0.97 22.21
N THR A 273 6.64 -0.98 23.52
CA THR A 273 7.87 -0.72 24.29
C THR A 273 8.40 -2.02 24.87
N ILE A 274 9.70 -2.27 24.67
CA ILE A 274 10.42 -3.34 25.36
C ILE A 274 11.10 -2.74 26.60
N THR A 275 10.94 -3.39 27.75
CA THR A 275 11.63 -3.07 29.00
C THR A 275 12.17 -4.34 29.65
N LEU A 276 12.97 -4.23 30.72
CA LEU A 276 13.38 -5.38 31.48
C LEU A 276 12.22 -5.89 32.36
N ALA A 277 12.09 -7.21 32.52
CA ALA A 277 11.01 -7.83 33.28
C ALA A 277 11.01 -7.42 34.75
N ASN A 278 12.17 -7.07 35.32
CA ASN A 278 12.32 -6.60 36.68
C ASN A 278 11.95 -5.13 36.90
N ASN A 279 11.59 -4.39 35.85
CA ASN A 279 11.16 -3.01 35.98
C ASN A 279 9.74 -2.96 36.56
N ALA A 280 9.60 -2.49 37.78
CA ALA A 280 8.33 -2.43 38.50
C ALA A 280 7.33 -1.41 37.93
N ASN A 281 7.85 -0.33 37.30
CA ASN A 281 7.05 0.76 36.76
C ASN A 281 7.46 1.06 35.32
N PRO A 282 7.11 0.20 34.36
CA PRO A 282 7.44 0.43 32.96
C PRO A 282 6.68 1.65 32.43
N VAL A 283 7.39 2.59 31.83
CA VAL A 283 6.81 3.73 31.13
C VAL A 283 6.76 3.39 29.65
N ALA A 284 5.56 3.26 29.10
CA ALA A 284 5.37 3.06 27.68
C ALA A 284 5.82 4.31 26.90
N ILE A 285 6.56 4.10 25.84
CA ILE A 285 6.83 5.14 24.84
C ILE A 285 5.51 5.41 24.11
N LYS A 286 5.26 6.66 23.72
CA LYS A 286 4.11 6.99 22.87
C LYS A 286 4.22 6.13 21.59
N GLY A 287 3.36 5.15 21.50
CA GLY A 287 3.32 4.20 20.38
C GLY A 287 2.70 4.83 19.13
N PHE A 288 2.62 4.03 18.08
CA PHE A 288 1.96 4.41 16.83
C PHE A 288 0.44 4.23 16.97
N GLU A 289 -0.32 5.03 16.23
CA GLU A 289 -1.75 4.80 16.09
C GLU A 289 -1.99 3.47 15.35
N GLU A 290 -3.06 2.75 15.72
CA GLU A 290 -3.45 1.55 14.99
C GLU A 290 -3.87 1.92 13.57
N VAL A 291 -3.29 1.24 12.60
CA VAL A 291 -3.64 1.43 11.20
C VAL A 291 -5.02 0.89 10.92
N LYS A 292 -5.86 1.73 10.35
CA LYS A 292 -7.18 1.31 9.88
C LYS A 292 -7.12 1.04 8.39
N PRO A 293 -7.50 -0.18 7.96
CA PRO A 293 -7.61 -0.46 6.54
C PRO A 293 -8.57 0.51 5.86
N MET A 294 -8.24 0.92 4.64
CA MET A 294 -9.04 1.83 3.83
C MET A 294 -9.75 1.12 2.68
N VAL A 295 -9.16 0.03 2.20
CA VAL A 295 -9.68 -0.77 1.09
C VAL A 295 -9.91 -2.20 1.57
N PHE A 296 -11.03 -2.78 1.20
CA PHE A 296 -11.42 -4.14 1.57
C PHE A 296 -11.72 -4.97 0.34
N ALA A 297 -11.16 -6.19 0.28
CA ALA A 297 -11.48 -7.16 -0.76
C ALA A 297 -11.49 -8.57 -0.20
N GLY A 298 -12.29 -9.45 -0.81
CA GLY A 298 -12.25 -10.88 -0.51
C GLY A 298 -11.11 -11.54 -1.27
N ILE A 299 -10.35 -12.41 -0.62
CA ILE A 299 -9.33 -13.28 -1.23
C ILE A 299 -9.78 -14.72 -1.08
N TYR A 300 -9.89 -15.43 -2.21
CA TYR A 300 -10.36 -16.80 -2.29
C TYR A 300 -9.35 -17.67 -3.04
N PRO A 301 -9.16 -18.95 -2.64
CA PRO A 301 -8.34 -19.86 -3.42
C PRO A 301 -9.04 -20.20 -4.74
N VAL A 302 -8.29 -20.48 -5.80
CA VAL A 302 -8.85 -20.95 -7.08
C VAL A 302 -9.51 -22.30 -6.90
N ASN A 303 -8.88 -23.21 -6.14
CA ASN A 303 -9.45 -24.49 -5.76
C ASN A 303 -9.90 -24.45 -4.30
N THR A 304 -11.13 -24.79 -4.04
CA THR A 304 -11.71 -24.75 -2.68
C THR A 304 -10.98 -25.64 -1.68
N ASP A 305 -10.31 -26.69 -2.14
CA ASP A 305 -9.54 -27.62 -1.30
C ASP A 305 -8.25 -26.97 -0.75
N GLU A 306 -7.76 -25.88 -1.36
CA GLU A 306 -6.55 -25.15 -0.97
C GLU A 306 -6.80 -24.08 0.12
N PHE A 307 -8.02 -24.03 0.66
CA PHE A 307 -8.41 -23.01 1.66
C PHE A 307 -7.52 -23.02 2.92
N GLU A 308 -7.21 -24.22 3.44
CA GLU A 308 -6.36 -24.34 4.64
C GLU A 308 -4.91 -23.88 4.36
N GLU A 309 -4.39 -24.17 3.17
CA GLU A 309 -3.07 -23.69 2.74
C GLU A 309 -3.06 -22.18 2.58
N LEU A 310 -4.11 -21.61 1.98
CA LEU A 310 -4.26 -20.16 1.88
C LEU A 310 -4.31 -19.50 3.26
N ARG A 311 -5.01 -20.12 4.24
CA ARG A 311 -5.03 -19.60 5.61
C ARG A 311 -3.63 -19.52 6.22
N ASP A 312 -2.86 -20.59 6.11
CA ASP A 312 -1.49 -20.64 6.61
C ASP A 312 -0.59 -19.58 5.94
N CYS A 313 -0.80 -19.34 4.64
CA CYS A 313 -0.09 -18.30 3.90
C CYS A 313 -0.47 -16.90 4.37
N MET A 314 -1.77 -16.64 4.57
CA MET A 314 -2.27 -15.36 5.08
C MET A 314 -1.74 -15.06 6.49
N GLU A 315 -1.72 -16.06 7.38
CA GLU A 315 -1.13 -15.92 8.71
C GLU A 315 0.37 -15.58 8.65
N LYS A 316 1.14 -16.24 7.78
CA LYS A 316 2.57 -15.94 7.57
C LYS A 316 2.79 -14.55 6.98
N LEU A 317 1.95 -14.11 6.04
CA LEU A 317 2.01 -12.75 5.49
C LEU A 317 1.74 -11.71 6.57
N GLN A 318 0.72 -11.91 7.40
CA GLN A 318 0.38 -11.00 8.50
C GLN A 318 1.52 -10.87 9.54
N LEU A 319 2.33 -11.93 9.72
CA LEU A 319 3.52 -11.86 10.56
C LEU A 319 4.56 -10.88 10.02
N ASN A 320 4.63 -10.74 8.70
CA ASN A 320 5.56 -9.85 8.01
C ASN A 320 4.97 -8.49 7.66
N ASP A 321 3.64 -8.36 7.74
CA ASP A 321 2.90 -7.15 7.38
C ASP A 321 1.79 -6.91 8.40
N ALA A 322 2.11 -6.14 9.43
CA ALA A 322 1.19 -5.83 10.52
C ALA A 322 -0.02 -4.97 10.09
N SER A 323 0.01 -4.39 8.88
CA SER A 323 -1.09 -3.59 8.33
C SER A 323 -2.16 -4.46 7.66
N LEU A 324 -1.82 -5.70 7.27
CA LEU A 324 -2.76 -6.64 6.70
C LEU A 324 -3.71 -7.17 7.78
N THR A 325 -4.98 -6.93 7.60
CA THR A 325 -6.04 -7.53 8.43
C THR A 325 -6.85 -8.49 7.60
N PHE A 326 -7.25 -9.63 8.18
CA PHE A 326 -8.13 -10.57 7.50
C PHE A 326 -9.04 -11.31 8.49
N GLU A 327 -10.21 -11.68 8.01
CA GLU A 327 -11.21 -12.47 8.72
C GLU A 327 -11.85 -13.48 7.77
N LEU A 328 -12.44 -14.54 8.31
CA LEU A 328 -13.12 -15.56 7.52
C LEU A 328 -14.32 -14.99 6.78
N GLU A 329 -14.41 -15.30 5.50
CA GLU A 329 -15.54 -14.93 4.65
C GLU A 329 -16.04 -16.15 3.86
N THR A 330 -17.33 -16.16 3.55
CA THR A 330 -17.93 -17.19 2.70
C THR A 330 -18.71 -16.55 1.57
N SER A 331 -18.38 -16.93 0.33
CA SER A 331 -19.09 -16.54 -0.88
C SER A 331 -19.92 -17.71 -1.41
N GLN A 332 -21.13 -17.44 -1.89
CA GLN A 332 -21.94 -18.48 -2.55
C GLN A 332 -21.32 -18.94 -3.86
N ALA A 333 -20.58 -18.05 -4.54
CA ALA A 333 -19.94 -18.36 -5.82
C ALA A 333 -18.54 -18.99 -5.66
N LEU A 334 -17.75 -18.57 -4.66
CA LEU A 334 -16.33 -18.90 -4.52
C LEU A 334 -16.02 -19.83 -3.33
N GLY A 335 -16.99 -20.10 -2.46
CA GLY A 335 -16.80 -20.93 -1.25
C GLY A 335 -16.16 -20.16 -0.10
N PHE A 336 -15.24 -20.82 0.62
CA PHE A 336 -14.54 -20.24 1.76
C PHE A 336 -13.34 -19.42 1.31
N GLY A 337 -13.14 -18.26 1.95
CA GLY A 337 -12.03 -17.34 1.72
C GLY A 337 -11.85 -16.39 2.88
N PHE A 338 -11.19 -15.26 2.61
CA PHE A 338 -10.88 -14.25 3.61
C PHE A 338 -11.32 -12.88 3.15
N ARG A 339 -11.98 -12.12 4.02
CA ARG A 339 -12.17 -10.69 3.89
C ARG A 339 -10.92 -9.99 4.39
N CYS A 340 -10.20 -9.32 3.48
CA CYS A 340 -8.95 -8.66 3.78
C CYS A 340 -9.12 -7.15 3.78
N GLY A 341 -8.44 -6.48 4.71
CA GLY A 341 -8.31 -5.04 4.76
C GLY A 341 -6.89 -4.61 4.40
N PHE A 342 -6.78 -3.62 3.53
CA PHE A 342 -5.55 -3.09 2.95
C PHE A 342 -5.43 -1.60 3.17
N LEU A 343 -4.19 -1.07 3.16
CA LEU A 343 -3.92 0.36 3.26
C LEU A 343 -4.39 1.12 2.01
N GLY A 344 -4.25 0.50 0.85
CA GLY A 344 -4.64 1.04 -0.44
C GLY A 344 -4.58 -0.01 -1.54
N MET A 345 -4.72 0.41 -2.79
CA MET A 345 -4.74 -0.50 -3.94
C MET A 345 -3.38 -1.13 -4.21
N LEU A 346 -2.30 -0.36 -4.10
CA LEU A 346 -0.94 -0.89 -4.29
C LEU A 346 -0.61 -1.94 -3.23
N HIS A 347 -1.02 -1.72 -1.99
CA HIS A 347 -0.86 -2.71 -0.91
C HIS A 347 -1.60 -4.01 -1.26
N MET A 348 -2.85 -3.94 -1.75
CA MET A 348 -3.62 -5.11 -2.19
C MET A 348 -2.90 -5.89 -3.31
N GLU A 349 -2.41 -5.20 -4.33
CA GLU A 349 -1.66 -5.81 -5.43
C GLU A 349 -0.39 -6.51 -4.94
N ILE A 350 0.36 -5.87 -4.04
CA ILE A 350 1.57 -6.44 -3.45
C ILE A 350 1.25 -7.72 -2.67
N ILE A 351 0.22 -7.72 -1.84
CA ILE A 351 -0.19 -8.92 -1.09
C ILE A 351 -0.58 -10.05 -2.05
N GLN A 352 -1.31 -9.75 -3.12
CA GLN A 352 -1.68 -10.74 -4.14
C GLN A 352 -0.45 -11.31 -4.85
N GLU A 353 0.48 -10.47 -5.29
CA GLU A 353 1.72 -10.93 -5.93
C GLU A 353 2.62 -11.73 -4.97
N ARG A 354 2.66 -11.36 -3.69
CA ARG A 354 3.41 -12.10 -2.66
C ARG A 354 2.80 -13.49 -2.42
N LEU A 355 1.46 -13.62 -2.37
CA LEU A 355 0.79 -14.92 -2.29
C LEU A 355 1.19 -15.82 -3.46
N GLU A 356 1.24 -15.28 -4.67
CA GLU A 356 1.61 -16.04 -5.86
C GLU A 356 3.10 -16.41 -5.87
N ARG A 357 4.01 -15.46 -5.62
CA ARG A 357 5.46 -15.66 -5.76
C ARG A 357 6.12 -16.36 -4.57
N GLU A 358 5.77 -15.96 -3.34
CA GLU A 358 6.40 -16.51 -2.13
C GLU A 358 5.79 -17.83 -1.69
N PHE A 359 4.47 -18.01 -1.94
CA PHE A 359 3.72 -19.17 -1.46
C PHE A 359 3.15 -20.05 -2.59
N ASN A 360 3.31 -19.65 -3.85
CA ASN A 360 2.75 -20.34 -5.02
C ASN A 360 1.22 -20.54 -4.93
N GLN A 361 0.53 -19.56 -4.31
CA GLN A 361 -0.91 -19.54 -4.12
C GLN A 361 -1.56 -18.59 -5.13
N THR A 362 -2.24 -19.13 -6.12
CA THR A 362 -3.06 -18.34 -7.04
C THR A 362 -4.41 -18.05 -6.41
N VAL A 363 -4.79 -16.79 -6.31
CA VAL A 363 -6.00 -16.36 -5.62
C VAL A 363 -6.95 -15.59 -6.51
N ILE A 364 -8.24 -15.64 -6.19
CA ILE A 364 -9.28 -14.79 -6.77
C ILE A 364 -9.54 -13.64 -5.80
N THR A 365 -9.38 -12.40 -6.29
CA THR A 365 -9.68 -11.20 -5.52
C THR A 365 -11.02 -10.64 -5.97
N THR A 366 -11.91 -10.36 -5.02
CA THR A 366 -13.20 -9.71 -5.32
C THR A 366 -13.03 -8.23 -5.58
N VAL A 367 -14.13 -7.58 -6.02
CA VAL A 367 -14.16 -6.13 -6.22
C VAL A 367 -13.77 -5.41 -4.93
N PRO A 368 -12.72 -4.56 -4.95
CA PRO A 368 -12.34 -3.80 -3.78
C PRO A 368 -13.43 -2.78 -3.42
N ASN A 369 -13.67 -2.63 -2.14
CA ASN A 369 -14.61 -1.68 -1.57
C ASN A 369 -13.95 -0.88 -0.46
N VAL A 370 -14.52 0.28 -0.17
CA VAL A 370 -14.18 1.07 1.02
C VAL A 370 -15.14 0.73 2.16
N SER A 371 -14.81 1.14 3.37
CA SER A 371 -15.69 0.99 4.53
C SER A 371 -16.78 2.06 4.50
N PHE A 372 -18.04 1.66 4.47
CA PHE A 372 -19.19 2.56 4.59
C PHE A 372 -19.79 2.49 5.99
N ILE A 373 -20.54 3.52 6.37
CA ILE A 373 -21.28 3.55 7.62
C ILE A 373 -22.77 3.70 7.28
N ALA A 374 -23.55 2.68 7.62
CA ALA A 374 -25.00 2.71 7.48
C ALA A 374 -25.66 3.02 8.84
N HIS A 375 -26.55 4.00 8.85
CA HIS A 375 -27.39 4.31 10.00
C HIS A 375 -28.77 3.72 9.79
N THR A 376 -29.21 2.88 10.70
CA THR A 376 -30.54 2.25 10.62
C THR A 376 -31.60 3.21 11.13
N THR A 377 -32.85 3.00 10.71
CA THR A 377 -34.04 3.73 11.23
C THR A 377 -34.25 3.58 12.75
N LYS A 378 -33.57 2.61 13.38
CA LYS A 378 -33.55 2.39 14.82
C LYS A 378 -32.41 3.13 15.54
N GLY A 379 -31.58 3.86 14.82
CA GLY A 379 -30.43 4.59 15.37
C GLY A 379 -29.17 3.75 15.57
N GLU A 380 -29.13 2.51 15.07
CA GLU A 380 -27.93 1.66 15.11
C GLU A 380 -26.96 2.07 13.99
N LYS A 381 -25.65 2.05 14.30
CA LYS A 381 -24.58 2.33 13.36
C LYS A 381 -23.94 1.00 12.95
N ILE A 382 -23.99 0.68 11.67
CA ILE A 382 -23.42 -0.54 11.08
C ILE A 382 -22.26 -0.14 10.17
N ILE A 383 -21.10 -0.75 10.39
CA ILE A 383 -19.94 -0.62 9.48
C ILE A 383 -20.11 -1.68 8.40
N VAL A 384 -20.06 -1.26 7.14
CA VAL A 384 -20.27 -2.12 5.96
C VAL A 384 -18.96 -2.16 5.17
N ASN A 385 -18.24 -3.25 5.31
CA ASN A 385 -16.99 -3.51 4.57
C ASN A 385 -17.23 -4.43 3.36
N ASN A 386 -18.37 -5.12 3.34
CA ASN A 386 -18.72 -6.10 2.32
C ASN A 386 -20.09 -5.75 1.71
N PRO A 387 -20.25 -5.78 0.37
CA PRO A 387 -21.54 -5.60 -0.27
C PRO A 387 -22.63 -6.58 0.19
N THR A 388 -22.26 -7.78 0.67
CA THR A 388 -23.23 -8.76 1.19
C THR A 388 -23.87 -8.31 2.52
N GLU A 389 -23.17 -7.52 3.31
CA GLU A 389 -23.63 -6.98 4.60
C GLU A 389 -24.43 -5.68 4.47
N PHE A 390 -24.61 -5.20 3.23
CA PHE A 390 -25.34 -3.97 2.98
C PHE A 390 -26.79 -4.10 3.48
N PRO A 391 -27.23 -3.25 4.42
CA PRO A 391 -28.53 -3.40 5.04
C PRO A 391 -29.67 -3.12 4.05
N ASP A 392 -30.85 -3.65 4.37
CA ASP A 392 -32.08 -3.40 3.60
C ASP A 392 -32.34 -1.90 3.49
N PRO A 393 -32.49 -1.34 2.28
CA PRO A 393 -32.78 0.08 2.08
C PRO A 393 -34.00 0.59 2.87
N VAL A 394 -35.02 -0.26 3.14
CA VAL A 394 -36.22 0.10 3.92
C VAL A 394 -35.86 0.34 5.40
N LYS A 395 -34.81 -0.30 5.91
CA LYS A 395 -34.36 -0.20 7.31
C LYS A 395 -33.20 0.80 7.48
N THR A 396 -32.73 1.40 6.41
CA THR A 396 -31.60 2.33 6.41
C THR A 396 -32.13 3.77 6.34
N ASP A 397 -31.67 4.62 7.25
CA ASP A 397 -31.98 6.04 7.29
C ASP A 397 -31.03 6.81 6.34
N ARG A 398 -29.71 6.66 6.56
CA ARG A 398 -28.68 7.28 5.74
C ARG A 398 -27.43 6.40 5.67
N ILE A 399 -26.61 6.65 4.65
CA ILE A 399 -25.33 5.98 4.45
C ILE A 399 -24.26 7.07 4.34
N GLU A 400 -23.14 6.84 4.99
CA GLU A 400 -21.99 7.71 4.93
C GLU A 400 -20.84 6.98 4.22
N GLU A 401 -20.15 7.69 3.31
CA GLU A 401 -18.95 7.22 2.63
C GLU A 401 -17.70 7.97 3.11
N PRO A 402 -16.50 7.33 3.09
CA PRO A 402 -15.26 7.99 3.48
C PRO A 402 -14.86 9.03 2.43
N TYR A 403 -14.49 10.22 2.90
CA TYR A 403 -13.93 11.31 2.12
C TYR A 403 -12.46 11.50 2.42
N ILE A 404 -11.74 12.00 1.43
CA ILE A 404 -10.33 12.34 1.53
C ILE A 404 -10.09 13.78 1.08
N LYS A 405 -9.01 14.35 1.59
CA LYS A 405 -8.37 15.55 1.07
C LYS A 405 -7.28 15.11 0.11
N ALA A 406 -7.52 15.27 -1.17
CA ALA A 406 -6.60 14.93 -2.25
C ALA A 406 -5.75 16.14 -2.60
N GLN A 407 -4.43 15.97 -2.63
CA GLN A 407 -3.43 16.97 -3.01
C GLN A 407 -2.78 16.54 -4.33
N ILE A 408 -2.87 17.39 -5.34
CA ILE A 408 -2.32 17.12 -6.66
C ILE A 408 -1.37 18.25 -7.03
N ILE A 409 -0.11 17.92 -7.31
CA ILE A 409 0.88 18.89 -7.81
C ILE A 409 1.17 18.58 -9.26
N THR A 410 1.09 19.60 -10.13
CA THR A 410 1.24 19.44 -11.56
C THR A 410 1.78 20.71 -12.23
N LYS A 411 2.00 20.65 -13.56
CA LYS A 411 2.25 21.83 -14.39
C LYS A 411 0.95 22.55 -14.74
N PRO A 412 0.96 23.90 -14.92
CA PRO A 412 -0.23 24.68 -15.24
C PRO A 412 -1.02 24.17 -16.47
N ASP A 413 -0.34 23.61 -17.46
CA ASP A 413 -0.93 23.11 -18.71
C ASP A 413 -1.96 21.98 -18.49
N TYR A 414 -1.85 21.25 -17.38
CA TYR A 414 -2.70 20.10 -17.07
C TYR A 414 -3.86 20.40 -16.11
N ILE A 415 -3.99 21.65 -15.61
CA ILE A 415 -5.06 22.03 -14.67
C ILE A 415 -6.44 21.67 -15.23
N GLY A 416 -6.71 21.98 -16.49
CA GLY A 416 -8.01 21.69 -17.11
C GLY A 416 -8.35 20.20 -17.17
N ASN A 417 -7.36 19.34 -17.46
CA ASN A 417 -7.54 17.90 -17.49
C ASN A 417 -7.84 17.35 -16.09
N ILE A 418 -7.09 17.80 -15.08
CA ILE A 418 -7.26 17.39 -13.68
C ILE A 418 -8.61 17.87 -13.15
N MET A 419 -8.99 19.11 -13.43
CA MET A 419 -10.31 19.64 -13.06
C MET A 419 -11.44 18.76 -13.63
N THR A 420 -11.35 18.40 -14.90
CA THR A 420 -12.33 17.53 -15.57
C THR A 420 -12.38 16.15 -14.91
N LEU A 421 -11.21 15.55 -14.64
CA LEU A 421 -11.10 14.25 -13.98
C LEU A 421 -11.70 14.28 -12.57
N CYS A 422 -11.27 15.22 -11.71
CA CYS A 422 -11.69 15.28 -10.32
C CYS A 422 -13.17 15.64 -10.16
N LEU A 423 -13.68 16.61 -10.93
CA LEU A 423 -15.10 16.96 -10.92
C LEU A 423 -15.96 15.80 -11.44
N GLY A 424 -15.50 15.07 -12.46
CA GLY A 424 -16.15 13.85 -12.95
C GLY A 424 -16.18 12.72 -11.92
N LYS A 425 -15.29 12.74 -10.93
CA LYS A 425 -15.19 11.82 -9.80
C LYS A 425 -15.78 12.41 -8.50
N ARG A 426 -16.77 13.27 -8.59
CA ARG A 426 -17.47 13.94 -7.49
C ARG A 426 -16.55 14.77 -6.56
N GLY A 427 -15.37 15.15 -7.03
CA GLY A 427 -14.43 15.98 -6.30
C GLY A 427 -14.90 17.43 -6.20
N ILE A 428 -14.61 18.08 -5.08
CA ILE A 428 -14.86 19.49 -4.83
C ILE A 428 -13.51 20.19 -4.71
N LEU A 429 -13.23 21.15 -5.59
CA LEU A 429 -12.01 21.95 -5.48
C LEU A 429 -12.09 22.87 -4.25
N ILE A 430 -11.13 22.75 -3.37
CA ILE A 430 -11.02 23.56 -2.15
C ILE A 430 -10.05 24.71 -2.35
N ASN A 431 -8.88 24.42 -2.95
CA ASN A 431 -7.85 25.40 -3.17
C ASN A 431 -7.05 25.13 -4.43
N GLN A 432 -6.57 26.21 -5.05
CA GLN A 432 -5.59 26.19 -6.12
C GLN A 432 -4.52 27.22 -5.82
N SER A 433 -3.29 26.80 -5.66
CA SER A 433 -2.14 27.65 -5.38
C SER A 433 -0.99 27.39 -6.34
N TYR A 434 -0.32 28.44 -6.76
CA TYR A 434 0.90 28.35 -7.55
C TYR A 434 2.09 28.27 -6.59
N LEU A 435 2.72 27.08 -6.52
CA LEU A 435 3.95 26.89 -5.74
C LEU A 435 5.11 27.61 -6.41
N THR A 436 5.15 27.57 -7.74
CA THR A 436 6.10 28.31 -8.58
C THR A 436 5.42 28.73 -9.88
N THR A 437 6.12 29.40 -10.76
CA THR A 437 5.61 29.74 -12.12
C THR A 437 5.32 28.49 -12.96
N THR A 438 5.97 27.35 -12.64
CA THR A 438 5.87 26.08 -13.40
C THR A 438 5.11 24.99 -12.66
N ARG A 439 4.74 25.22 -11.38
CA ARG A 439 4.07 24.22 -10.52
C ARG A 439 2.84 24.79 -9.82
N VAL A 440 1.76 24.01 -9.91
CA VAL A 440 0.46 24.32 -9.30
C VAL A 440 0.05 23.18 -8.38
N GLU A 441 -0.42 23.53 -7.21
CA GLU A 441 -1.07 22.65 -6.27
C GLU A 441 -2.58 22.80 -6.40
N LEU A 442 -3.28 21.68 -6.48
CA LEU A 442 -4.73 21.58 -6.48
C LEU A 442 -5.16 20.73 -5.29
N ILE A 443 -6.01 21.28 -4.44
CA ILE A 443 -6.55 20.57 -3.28
C ILE A 443 -8.03 20.30 -3.52
N PHE A 444 -8.39 19.01 -3.52
CA PHE A 444 -9.77 18.56 -3.65
C PHE A 444 -10.23 17.82 -2.41
N GLU A 445 -11.51 17.90 -2.10
CA GLU A 445 -12.21 16.95 -1.25
C GLU A 445 -12.99 15.99 -2.14
N MET A 446 -12.76 14.70 -2.00
CA MET A 446 -13.41 13.71 -2.86
C MET A 446 -13.67 12.39 -2.12
N PRO A 447 -14.69 11.64 -2.57
CA PRO A 447 -14.96 10.32 -2.00
C PRO A 447 -13.82 9.35 -2.29
N LEU A 448 -13.37 8.60 -1.29
CA LEU A 448 -12.34 7.57 -1.46
C LEU A 448 -12.78 6.51 -2.48
N THR A 449 -14.06 6.18 -2.52
CA THR A 449 -14.64 5.22 -3.48
C THR A 449 -14.31 5.53 -4.94
N GLU A 450 -14.18 6.80 -5.30
CA GLU A 450 -13.90 7.23 -6.68
C GLU A 450 -12.42 7.14 -7.06
N ILE A 451 -11.54 6.93 -6.07
CA ILE A 451 -10.08 6.86 -6.26
C ILE A 451 -9.60 5.41 -6.38
N VAL A 452 -10.28 4.50 -5.67
CA VAL A 452 -9.85 3.10 -5.51
C VAL A 452 -9.68 2.36 -6.84
N PHE A 453 -10.37 2.72 -7.91
CA PHE A 453 -10.31 1.95 -9.15
C PHE A 453 -9.23 2.45 -10.13
N ASP A 454 -9.48 3.53 -10.81
CA ASP A 454 -8.72 3.94 -12.02
C ASP A 454 -8.18 5.38 -11.96
N PHE A 455 -8.34 6.03 -10.83
CA PHE A 455 -8.04 7.45 -10.71
C PHE A 455 -6.55 7.77 -10.94
N TYR A 456 -5.65 6.99 -10.34
CA TYR A 456 -4.22 7.24 -10.41
C TYR A 456 -3.68 7.05 -11.83
N ASP A 457 -4.12 5.99 -12.52
CA ASP A 457 -3.71 5.70 -13.89
C ASP A 457 -4.23 6.78 -14.86
N LYS A 458 -5.48 7.21 -14.67
CA LYS A 458 -6.05 8.32 -15.44
C LYS A 458 -5.34 9.64 -15.17
N LEU A 459 -5.01 9.92 -13.92
CA LEU A 459 -4.26 11.11 -13.56
C LEU A 459 -2.90 11.12 -14.25
N LYS A 460 -2.16 10.02 -14.17
CA LYS A 460 -0.86 9.87 -14.84
C LYS A 460 -0.97 10.00 -16.36
N SER A 461 -1.90 9.28 -16.98
CA SER A 461 -2.05 9.30 -18.45
C SER A 461 -2.45 10.68 -18.98
N GLN A 462 -3.42 11.35 -18.34
CA GLN A 462 -3.91 12.67 -18.76
C GLN A 462 -2.91 13.80 -18.54
N THR A 463 -1.96 13.60 -17.63
CA THR A 463 -0.89 14.56 -17.32
C THR A 463 0.47 14.14 -17.86
N ARG A 464 0.56 13.06 -18.64
CA ARG A 464 1.82 12.49 -19.15
C ARG A 464 2.85 12.23 -18.05
N GLY A 465 2.38 11.81 -16.87
CA GLY A 465 3.23 11.57 -15.70
C GLY A 465 3.68 12.83 -14.94
N TYR A 466 3.23 14.04 -15.32
CA TYR A 466 3.62 15.27 -14.65
C TYR A 466 2.81 15.59 -13.39
N ALA A 467 1.75 14.86 -13.07
CA ALA A 467 1.01 15.03 -11.84
C ALA A 467 1.47 14.04 -10.78
N SER A 468 1.76 14.55 -9.59
CA SER A 468 1.89 13.75 -8.37
C SER A 468 0.60 13.86 -7.55
N PHE A 469 0.30 12.82 -6.80
CA PHE A 469 -0.93 12.68 -6.04
C PHE A 469 -0.63 12.14 -4.66
N ASP A 470 -1.25 12.76 -3.67
CA ASP A 470 -1.27 12.29 -2.30
C ASP A 470 -2.63 12.57 -1.66
N TYR A 471 -2.99 11.87 -0.59
CA TYR A 471 -4.28 12.08 0.07
C TYR A 471 -4.26 11.76 1.56
N HIS A 472 -5.17 12.42 2.29
CA HIS A 472 -5.37 12.19 3.72
C HIS A 472 -6.86 11.99 4.01
N PRO A 473 -7.23 11.08 4.93
CA PRO A 473 -8.62 10.88 5.34
C PRO A 473 -9.22 12.15 5.95
N LEU A 474 -10.46 12.48 5.56
CA LEU A 474 -11.24 13.60 6.12
C LEU A 474 -12.39 13.15 7.03
N GLY A 475 -12.65 11.82 7.08
CA GLY A 475 -13.81 11.28 7.77
C GLY A 475 -14.93 10.87 6.81
N TYR A 476 -16.16 10.82 7.32
CA TYR A 476 -17.30 10.28 6.60
C TYR A 476 -18.33 11.37 6.29
N ARG A 477 -19.00 11.27 5.14
CA ARG A 477 -20.08 12.17 4.71
C ARG A 477 -21.25 11.37 4.15
N GLU A 478 -22.46 11.87 4.36
CA GLU A 478 -23.69 11.28 3.81
C GLU A 478 -23.63 11.22 2.27
N SER A 479 -24.05 10.07 1.74
CA SER A 479 -24.02 9.81 0.29
C SER A 479 -25.08 8.81 -0.13
N ASP A 480 -25.58 8.94 -1.37
CA ASP A 480 -26.57 8.03 -1.96
C ASP A 480 -25.91 6.78 -2.55
N ILE A 481 -25.46 5.89 -1.66
CA ILE A 481 -24.82 4.64 -2.03
C ILE A 481 -25.85 3.55 -2.25
N VAL A 482 -25.66 2.78 -3.31
CA VAL A 482 -26.51 1.64 -3.65
C VAL A 482 -25.68 0.39 -3.86
N LYS A 483 -26.27 -0.75 -3.52
CA LYS A 483 -25.70 -2.05 -3.85
C LYS A 483 -26.07 -2.42 -5.28
N MET A 484 -25.07 -2.71 -6.09
CA MET A 484 -25.23 -3.29 -7.43
C MET A 484 -24.89 -4.76 -7.37
N ASP A 485 -25.82 -5.60 -7.75
CA ASP A 485 -25.64 -7.05 -7.93
C ASP A 485 -25.40 -7.37 -9.42
N ILE A 486 -24.49 -8.30 -9.70
CA ILE A 486 -24.31 -8.87 -11.03
C ILE A 486 -24.98 -10.23 -11.08
N LEU A 487 -25.82 -10.44 -12.09
CA LEU A 487 -26.53 -11.69 -12.29
C LEU A 487 -26.08 -12.34 -13.60
N LEU A 488 -25.73 -13.62 -13.53
CA LEU A 488 -25.48 -14.47 -14.68
C LEU A 488 -26.64 -15.47 -14.80
N ASN A 489 -27.42 -15.38 -15.88
CA ASN A 489 -28.63 -16.17 -16.08
C ASN A 489 -29.67 -16.09 -14.94
N SER A 490 -29.74 -14.94 -14.27
CA SER A 490 -30.58 -14.62 -13.10
C SER A 490 -30.01 -15.10 -11.76
N ASP A 491 -28.89 -15.81 -11.73
CA ASP A 491 -28.19 -16.18 -10.51
C ASP A 491 -27.22 -15.05 -10.10
N LYS A 492 -27.26 -14.65 -8.84
CA LYS A 492 -26.38 -13.61 -8.32
C LYS A 492 -24.96 -14.14 -8.14
N VAL A 493 -23.98 -13.34 -8.59
CA VAL A 493 -22.57 -13.58 -8.34
C VAL A 493 -22.12 -12.54 -7.31
N ASP A 494 -22.13 -12.92 -6.05
CA ASP A 494 -21.83 -12.04 -4.90
C ASP A 494 -20.42 -11.43 -4.96
N ALA A 495 -19.45 -12.19 -5.44
CA ALA A 495 -18.06 -11.74 -5.62
C ALA A 495 -17.90 -10.58 -6.64
N LEU A 496 -18.88 -10.35 -7.51
CA LEU A 496 -18.93 -9.22 -8.47
C LEU A 496 -19.86 -8.09 -7.99
N SER A 497 -20.47 -8.22 -6.81
CA SER A 497 -21.30 -7.15 -6.25
C SER A 497 -20.44 -5.97 -5.79
N ALA A 498 -20.95 -4.75 -5.97
CA ALA A 498 -20.25 -3.52 -5.60
C ALA A 498 -21.17 -2.51 -4.90
N LEU A 499 -20.58 -1.71 -4.01
CA LEU A 499 -21.24 -0.54 -3.41
C LEU A 499 -20.78 0.71 -4.17
N ILE A 500 -21.70 1.40 -4.80
CA ILE A 500 -21.41 2.54 -5.68
C ILE A 500 -22.40 3.67 -5.49
N HIS A 501 -22.00 4.88 -5.81
CA HIS A 501 -22.91 6.01 -5.80
C HIS A 501 -23.98 5.88 -6.91
N ARG A 502 -25.25 6.17 -6.60
CA ARG A 502 -26.39 5.99 -7.51
C ARG A 502 -26.20 6.66 -8.86
N SER A 503 -25.62 7.85 -8.89
CA SER A 503 -25.38 8.58 -10.15
C SER A 503 -24.43 7.86 -11.12
N ARG A 504 -23.52 7.02 -10.59
CA ARG A 504 -22.53 6.27 -11.38
C ARG A 504 -22.98 4.85 -11.73
N ALA A 505 -24.05 4.40 -11.09
CA ALA A 505 -24.48 2.99 -11.14
C ALA A 505 -24.79 2.50 -12.56
N HIS A 506 -25.41 3.34 -13.40
CA HIS A 506 -25.75 2.95 -14.77
C HIS A 506 -24.50 2.74 -15.63
N ASP A 507 -23.57 3.72 -15.61
CA ASP A 507 -22.36 3.67 -16.44
C ASP A 507 -21.41 2.56 -15.98
N PHE A 508 -21.25 2.41 -14.68
CA PHE A 508 -20.45 1.33 -14.10
C PHE A 508 -21.04 -0.05 -14.47
N GLY A 509 -22.35 -0.24 -14.27
CA GLY A 509 -23.02 -1.50 -14.59
C GLY A 509 -22.96 -1.86 -16.08
N ARG A 510 -23.06 -0.85 -16.97
CA ARG A 510 -22.93 -1.04 -18.42
C ARG A 510 -21.52 -1.50 -18.80
N LYS A 511 -20.49 -0.77 -18.40
CA LYS A 511 -19.09 -1.11 -18.67
C LYS A 511 -18.72 -2.48 -18.13
N LEU A 512 -19.14 -2.80 -16.89
CA LEU A 512 -18.91 -4.09 -16.30
C LEU A 512 -19.58 -5.22 -17.09
N CYS A 513 -20.84 -5.07 -17.53
CA CYS A 513 -21.52 -6.05 -18.35
C CYS A 513 -20.85 -6.24 -19.72
N GLU A 514 -20.38 -5.15 -20.36
CA GLU A 514 -19.63 -5.18 -21.62
C GLU A 514 -18.30 -5.94 -21.44
N LYS A 515 -17.51 -5.63 -20.41
CA LYS A 515 -16.23 -6.30 -20.13
C LYS A 515 -16.41 -7.78 -19.79
N LEU A 516 -17.41 -8.14 -18.95
CA LEU A 516 -17.75 -9.53 -18.67
C LEU A 516 -18.16 -10.30 -19.91
N LYS A 517 -18.86 -9.66 -20.87
CA LYS A 517 -19.22 -10.28 -22.14
C LYS A 517 -17.99 -10.64 -22.99
N GLU A 518 -16.93 -9.85 -22.94
CA GLU A 518 -15.68 -10.12 -23.66
C GLU A 518 -14.91 -11.30 -23.04
N LEU A 519 -14.89 -11.38 -21.70
CA LEU A 519 -14.07 -12.32 -20.96
C LEU A 519 -14.73 -13.68 -20.73
N LEU A 520 -16.06 -13.69 -20.57
CA LEU A 520 -16.77 -14.95 -20.34
C LEU A 520 -16.81 -15.81 -21.62
N PRO A 521 -16.37 -17.07 -21.57
CA PRO A 521 -16.35 -17.93 -22.73
C PRO A 521 -17.77 -18.27 -23.18
N ARG A 522 -17.97 -18.39 -24.52
CA ARG A 522 -19.24 -18.85 -25.07
C ARG A 522 -19.50 -20.29 -24.62
N GLN A 523 -20.70 -20.53 -24.14
CA GLN A 523 -21.14 -21.85 -23.72
C GLN A 523 -22.20 -22.43 -24.66
N GLN A 524 -22.64 -23.66 -24.41
CA GLN A 524 -23.69 -24.38 -25.20
C GLN A 524 -25.05 -23.66 -25.12
N PHE A 525 -25.24 -22.77 -24.13
CA PHE A 525 -26.45 -21.97 -23.91
C PHE A 525 -26.13 -20.47 -23.92
N GLN A 526 -27.15 -19.65 -24.05
CA GLN A 526 -27.02 -18.20 -23.97
C GLN A 526 -26.79 -17.77 -22.53
N ILE A 527 -25.82 -16.91 -22.28
CA ILE A 527 -25.57 -16.31 -20.98
C ILE A 527 -26.16 -14.90 -21.02
N ALA A 528 -27.04 -14.59 -20.08
CA ALA A 528 -27.52 -13.22 -19.84
C ALA A 528 -26.72 -12.62 -18.69
N ILE A 529 -26.00 -11.54 -18.93
CA ILE A 529 -25.25 -10.75 -17.94
C ILE A 529 -26.13 -9.55 -17.60
N GLN A 530 -26.41 -9.33 -16.34
CA GLN A 530 -27.28 -8.25 -15.88
C GLN A 530 -26.69 -7.57 -14.66
N ALA A 531 -26.68 -6.24 -14.66
CA ALA A 531 -26.39 -5.43 -13.49
C ALA A 531 -27.73 -4.92 -12.91
N ALA A 532 -27.95 -5.13 -11.63
CA ALA A 532 -29.23 -4.80 -10.98
C ALA A 532 -29.02 -4.05 -9.66
N ILE A 533 -29.91 -3.11 -9.38
CA ILE A 533 -30.04 -2.43 -8.08
C ILE A 533 -31.37 -2.87 -7.45
N GLY A 534 -31.30 -3.71 -6.43
CA GLY A 534 -32.47 -4.40 -5.91
C GLY A 534 -33.17 -5.23 -6.99
N ALA A 535 -34.43 -4.94 -7.29
CA ALA A 535 -35.19 -5.61 -8.34
C ALA A 535 -35.04 -4.97 -9.74
N LYS A 536 -34.42 -3.80 -9.84
CA LYS A 536 -34.32 -3.05 -11.10
C LYS A 536 -33.03 -3.38 -11.84
N ILE A 537 -33.16 -3.93 -13.05
CA ILE A 537 -32.02 -4.11 -13.97
C ILE A 537 -31.65 -2.75 -14.57
N VAL A 538 -30.38 -2.35 -14.40
CA VAL A 538 -29.83 -1.08 -14.89
C VAL A 538 -29.01 -1.24 -16.16
N ALA A 539 -28.39 -2.41 -16.36
CA ALA A 539 -27.67 -2.74 -17.59
C ALA A 539 -27.81 -4.23 -17.92
N ARG A 540 -27.70 -4.59 -19.20
CA ARG A 540 -27.81 -5.97 -19.65
C ARG A 540 -27.01 -6.19 -20.92
N GLU A 541 -26.26 -7.31 -20.92
CA GLU A 541 -25.58 -7.87 -22.09
C GLU A 541 -25.90 -9.36 -22.25
N ASN A 542 -25.68 -9.88 -23.46
CA ASN A 542 -25.93 -11.30 -23.74
C ASN A 542 -24.77 -11.91 -24.53
N ILE A 543 -24.33 -13.09 -24.11
CA ILE A 543 -23.38 -13.93 -24.83
C ILE A 543 -24.18 -14.99 -25.58
N SER A 544 -24.03 -15.03 -26.91
CA SER A 544 -24.74 -16.03 -27.75
C SER A 544 -24.20 -17.44 -27.50
N ALA A 545 -25.11 -18.40 -27.46
CA ALA A 545 -24.73 -19.82 -27.37
C ALA A 545 -23.85 -20.25 -28.54
N MET A 546 -22.93 -21.20 -28.31
CA MET A 546 -22.23 -21.87 -29.41
C MET A 546 -23.26 -22.54 -30.35
N ARG A 547 -23.13 -22.30 -31.65
CA ARG A 547 -23.97 -22.94 -32.66
C ARG A 547 -23.19 -24.05 -33.31
N LYS A 548 -23.72 -25.27 -33.19
CA LYS A 548 -23.38 -26.37 -34.10
C LYS A 548 -24.29 -26.23 -35.31
N ASP A 549 -23.74 -26.22 -36.50
CA ASP A 549 -24.57 -26.22 -37.71
C ASP A 549 -25.25 -27.61 -37.88
N VAL A 550 -26.45 -27.75 -37.28
CA VAL A 550 -27.23 -28.97 -37.33
C VAL A 550 -27.90 -29.19 -38.69
N THR A 551 -27.83 -28.13 -39.56
CA THR A 551 -28.43 -28.16 -40.90
C THR A 551 -27.42 -28.47 -42.00
N ALA A 552 -26.11 -28.47 -41.70
CA ALA A 552 -25.03 -28.71 -42.69
C ALA A 552 -25.17 -30.00 -43.50
N LYS A 553 -25.78 -31.04 -42.90
CA LYS A 553 -26.03 -32.33 -43.57
C LYS A 553 -27.41 -32.42 -44.25
N CYS A 554 -28.21 -31.34 -44.26
CA CYS A 554 -29.50 -31.32 -44.94
C CYS A 554 -29.34 -30.88 -46.40
N TYR A 555 -29.01 -31.84 -47.27
CA TYR A 555 -29.00 -31.61 -48.72
C TYR A 555 -30.45 -31.61 -49.25
N GLY A 556 -30.83 -30.55 -49.96
CA GLY A 556 -32.17 -30.40 -50.56
C GLY A 556 -33.14 -29.57 -49.73
N GLY A 557 -34.15 -29.01 -50.38
CA GLY A 557 -35.05 -27.98 -49.88
C GLY A 557 -36.10 -28.38 -48.84
N ASP A 558 -35.87 -29.42 -48.00
CA ASP A 558 -36.79 -29.79 -46.92
C ASP A 558 -36.75 -28.77 -45.77
N ILE A 559 -37.55 -27.72 -45.92
CA ILE A 559 -37.72 -26.65 -44.95
C ILE A 559 -38.26 -27.16 -43.61
N SER A 560 -39.15 -28.17 -43.64
CA SER A 560 -39.78 -28.75 -42.45
C SER A 560 -38.76 -29.45 -41.56
N ARG A 561 -37.83 -30.20 -42.14
CA ARG A 561 -36.78 -30.90 -41.43
C ARG A 561 -35.75 -29.93 -40.86
N LYS A 562 -35.36 -28.89 -41.59
CA LYS A 562 -34.48 -27.84 -41.10
C LYS A 562 -35.10 -27.14 -39.88
N ARG A 563 -36.39 -26.82 -39.94
CA ARG A 563 -37.12 -26.14 -38.85
C ARG A 563 -37.22 -27.04 -37.62
N LYS A 564 -37.54 -28.32 -37.75
CA LYS A 564 -37.56 -29.28 -36.64
C LYS A 564 -36.20 -29.47 -35.98
N LEU A 565 -35.09 -29.49 -36.73
CA LEU A 565 -33.75 -29.59 -36.19
C LEU A 565 -33.35 -28.34 -35.42
N LEU A 566 -33.70 -27.17 -35.91
CA LEU A 566 -33.47 -25.88 -35.23
C LEU A 566 -34.32 -25.77 -33.95
N GLU A 567 -35.58 -26.22 -33.97
CA GLU A 567 -36.45 -26.26 -32.79
C GLU A 567 -35.90 -27.19 -31.71
N LYS A 568 -35.51 -28.44 -32.08
CA LYS A 568 -34.84 -29.38 -31.15
C LYS A 568 -33.54 -28.79 -30.55
N GLN A 569 -32.74 -28.10 -31.36
CA GLN A 569 -31.53 -27.44 -30.87
C GLN A 569 -31.87 -26.31 -29.86
N LYS A 570 -32.93 -25.54 -30.12
CA LYS A 570 -33.41 -24.48 -29.25
C LYS A 570 -33.94 -25.03 -27.91
N GLU A 571 -34.70 -26.14 -27.95
CA GLU A 571 -35.16 -26.83 -26.73
C GLU A 571 -34.02 -27.42 -25.93
N GLY A 572 -33.06 -28.09 -26.58
CA GLY A 572 -31.87 -28.64 -25.95
C GLY A 572 -31.06 -27.55 -25.22
N LYS A 573 -30.86 -26.42 -25.88
CA LYS A 573 -30.19 -25.24 -25.26
C LYS A 573 -30.96 -24.67 -24.08
N LYS A 574 -32.30 -24.64 -24.15
CA LYS A 574 -33.15 -24.20 -23.04
C LYS A 574 -33.04 -25.13 -21.82
N ARG A 575 -32.97 -26.44 -22.03
CA ARG A 575 -32.73 -27.42 -20.95
C ARG A 575 -31.34 -27.31 -20.35
N MET A 576 -30.29 -27.14 -21.18
CA MET A 576 -28.91 -26.95 -20.72
C MET A 576 -28.77 -25.66 -19.87
N ARG A 577 -29.47 -24.59 -20.24
CA ARG A 577 -29.50 -23.36 -19.43
C ARG A 577 -30.10 -23.55 -18.03
N GLN A 578 -31.03 -24.50 -17.86
CA GLN A 578 -31.65 -24.79 -16.55
C GLN A 578 -30.76 -25.65 -15.64
N ILE A 579 -29.73 -26.31 -16.17
CA ILE A 579 -28.89 -27.28 -15.46
C ILE A 579 -27.43 -26.80 -15.36
N GLY A 580 -26.99 -25.90 -16.26
CA GLY A 580 -25.59 -25.48 -16.35
C GLY A 580 -25.28 -24.23 -15.50
N ASN A 581 -24.34 -24.34 -14.60
CA ASN A 581 -23.72 -23.22 -13.96
C ASN A 581 -22.78 -22.48 -14.95
N VAL A 582 -22.73 -21.18 -14.88
CA VAL A 582 -21.79 -20.35 -15.69
C VAL A 582 -20.44 -20.36 -14.98
N GLU A 583 -19.43 -20.94 -15.63
CA GLU A 583 -18.04 -20.80 -15.16
C GLU A 583 -17.57 -19.38 -15.40
N VAL A 584 -17.10 -18.74 -14.35
CA VAL A 584 -16.54 -17.38 -14.37
C VAL A 584 -15.01 -17.51 -14.24
N PRO A 585 -14.24 -17.19 -15.30
CA PRO A 585 -12.78 -17.25 -15.22
C PRO A 585 -12.23 -16.17 -14.29
N GLN A 586 -11.03 -16.39 -13.77
CA GLN A 586 -10.35 -15.48 -12.83
C GLN A 586 -10.19 -14.07 -13.41
N GLU A 587 -9.88 -13.97 -14.70
CA GLU A 587 -9.73 -12.69 -15.40
C GLU A 587 -11.00 -11.84 -15.35
N ALA A 588 -12.18 -12.46 -15.23
CA ALA A 588 -13.45 -11.74 -15.12
C ALA A 588 -13.58 -10.99 -13.78
N PHE A 589 -13.00 -11.50 -12.70
CA PHE A 589 -12.97 -10.81 -11.40
C PHE A 589 -11.97 -9.66 -11.40
N LEU A 590 -10.81 -9.83 -12.03
CA LEU A 590 -9.78 -8.80 -12.18
C LEU A 590 -10.20 -7.68 -13.14
N ALA A 591 -11.05 -7.98 -14.12
CA ALA A 591 -11.53 -7.02 -15.12
C ALA A 591 -12.38 -5.89 -14.51
N VAL A 592 -12.98 -6.13 -13.34
CA VAL A 592 -13.72 -5.09 -12.61
C VAL A 592 -12.80 -3.98 -12.14
N LEU A 593 -11.52 -4.30 -11.91
CA LEU A 593 -10.49 -3.35 -11.50
C LEU A 593 -10.05 -2.42 -12.63
N LYS A 594 -10.25 -2.85 -13.91
CA LYS A 594 -9.79 -2.16 -15.13
C LYS A 594 -10.94 -1.89 -16.09
N LEU A 595 -12.00 -1.25 -15.59
CA LEU A 595 -13.22 -1.00 -16.39
C LEU A 595 -13.06 0.07 -17.48
N ASP A 596 -12.02 0.86 -17.44
CA ASP A 596 -11.84 2.01 -18.32
C ASP A 596 -10.62 1.89 -19.28
N ASP A 597 -10.01 0.69 -19.37
CA ASP A 597 -8.98 0.37 -20.37
C ASP A 597 -9.58 0.00 -21.73
#